data_aa07bf01451f66d21b6bd1ee3315ac87
#
_entry.id   aa07bf01451f66d21b6bd1ee3315ac87
#
_cell.length_a   1.000
_cell.length_b   1.000
_cell.length_c   1.000
_cell.angle_alpha   90.00
_cell.angle_beta   90.00
_cell.angle_gamma   90.00
#
_symmetry.space_group_name_H-M   'P 1'
#
loop_
_entity.id
_entity.type
_entity.pdbx_description
1 polymer ?
#
loop_
_entity_poly.entity_id
_entity_poly.type
_entity_poly.pdbx_seq_one_letter_code
_entity_poly.pdbx_strand_id
1 'polypeptide(L)'
;LRAWAKEIKAVEAAWRNENPALAEKMDNFYSGKLPEIDYSAINIKPDDATRSASSAMLGYFAEHVENMVVSSADLSNSDKTDGFLKKTKEFQKGDFTGQFFQAGVAELTMACIMNGMALHGGIIPVCGTFFVFSDYMKPAFRMSALMRLQVIYVWSHDAFRVGEDGPTHQPIEQEMQVRLMEAVKNHKGRNSMLVLRPADVDETTVAWKMALENCDTPTALILSRQNVKNLPRTGNAYQEALGTTKGAYVVKDVEGTPDIILIASGSEVSTLVDADALLAERAGVKARIVSVPSEGLFFSQPQSYIRSIID
;
A
#
# COMPACT_ATOMS: atom_id res chain seq x y z
N LEU A 1 -38.36 4.49 7.35
CA LEU A 1 -37.06 4.06 7.88
C LEU A 1 -37.20 3.20 9.14
N ARG A 2 -37.91 3.61 10.22
CA ARG A 2 -38.02 2.83 11.47
C ARG A 2 -38.73 1.48 11.28
N ALA A 3 -39.82 1.42 10.48
CA ALA A 3 -40.51 0.18 10.17
C ALA A 3 -39.64 -0.76 9.37
N TRP A 4 -38.98 -0.25 8.32
CA TRP A 4 -38.03 -1.00 7.52
C TRP A 4 -36.85 -1.54 8.35
N ALA A 5 -36.25 -0.72 9.23
CA ALA A 5 -35.16 -1.16 10.11
C ALA A 5 -35.59 -2.28 11.08
N LYS A 6 -36.86 -2.29 11.54
CA LYS A 6 -37.41 -3.37 12.37
C LYS A 6 -37.58 -4.67 11.56
N GLU A 7 -38.08 -4.55 10.33
CA GLU A 7 -38.26 -5.69 9.43
C GLU A 7 -36.92 -6.34 9.07
N ILE A 8 -35.92 -5.54 8.67
CA ILE A 8 -34.58 -6.04 8.35
C ILE A 8 -33.93 -6.74 9.53
N LYS A 9 -34.05 -6.20 10.75
CA LYS A 9 -33.54 -6.88 11.95
C LYS A 9 -34.19 -8.23 12.19
N ALA A 10 -35.49 -8.36 11.92
CA ALA A 10 -36.20 -9.63 12.08
C ALA A 10 -35.72 -10.67 11.03
N VAL A 11 -35.56 -10.23 9.79
CA VAL A 11 -35.02 -11.07 8.68
C VAL A 11 -33.59 -11.50 9.00
N GLU A 12 -32.75 -10.58 9.43
CA GLU A 12 -31.37 -10.89 9.82
C GLU A 12 -31.31 -11.91 10.98
N ALA A 13 -32.13 -11.72 12.02
CA ALA A 13 -32.17 -12.66 13.13
C ALA A 13 -32.60 -14.05 12.72
N ALA A 14 -33.61 -14.17 11.84
CA ALA A 14 -34.02 -15.47 11.29
C ALA A 14 -32.90 -16.11 10.46
N TRP A 15 -32.28 -15.34 9.57
CA TRP A 15 -31.16 -15.83 8.73
C TRP A 15 -29.96 -16.31 9.60
N ARG A 16 -29.60 -15.57 10.66
CA ARG A 16 -28.51 -15.94 11.59
C ARG A 16 -28.82 -17.28 12.30
N ASN A 17 -30.04 -17.51 12.68
CA ASN A 17 -30.45 -18.77 13.29
C ASN A 17 -30.37 -19.96 12.30
N GLU A 18 -30.72 -19.71 11.04
CA GLU A 18 -30.65 -20.74 9.98
C GLU A 18 -29.22 -20.98 9.48
N ASN A 19 -28.32 -19.98 9.63
CA ASN A 19 -26.96 -20.00 9.09
C ASN A 19 -25.91 -19.59 10.14
N PRO A 20 -25.76 -20.32 11.27
CA PRO A 20 -24.92 -19.87 12.38
C PRO A 20 -23.43 -19.70 11.98
N ALA A 21 -22.86 -20.61 11.17
CA ALA A 21 -21.47 -20.52 10.73
C ALA A 21 -21.23 -19.31 9.80
N LEU A 22 -22.18 -18.98 8.93
CA LEU A 22 -22.09 -17.79 8.06
C LEU A 22 -22.29 -16.50 8.86
N ALA A 23 -23.12 -16.53 9.91
CA ALA A 23 -23.31 -15.42 10.83
C ALA A 23 -22.04 -15.11 11.61
N GLU A 24 -21.37 -16.12 12.14
CA GLU A 24 -20.06 -15.96 12.80
C GLU A 24 -19.01 -15.38 11.84
N LYS A 25 -18.94 -15.90 10.61
CA LYS A 25 -18.05 -15.38 9.58
C LYS A 25 -18.33 -13.92 9.25
N MET A 26 -19.59 -13.55 9.09
CA MET A 26 -20.00 -12.18 8.86
C MET A 26 -19.59 -11.27 10.02
N ASP A 27 -19.79 -11.69 11.26
CA ASP A 27 -19.38 -10.94 12.44
C ASP A 27 -17.85 -10.74 12.49
N ASN A 28 -17.08 -11.75 12.11
CA ASN A 28 -15.63 -11.65 12.00
C ASN A 28 -15.23 -10.59 10.95
N PHE A 29 -15.87 -10.56 9.77
CA PHE A 29 -15.59 -9.56 8.75
C PHE A 29 -15.94 -8.14 9.22
N TYR A 30 -17.09 -7.95 9.85
CA TYR A 30 -17.49 -6.64 10.40
C TYR A 30 -16.67 -6.20 11.63
N SER A 31 -16.02 -7.14 12.32
CA SER A 31 -15.15 -6.79 13.45
C SER A 31 -13.87 -6.08 13.04
N GLY A 32 -13.50 -6.14 11.75
CA GLY A 32 -12.23 -5.64 11.23
C GLY A 32 -11.01 -6.48 11.66
N LYS A 33 -11.24 -7.64 12.27
CA LYS A 33 -10.14 -8.55 12.67
C LYS A 33 -9.54 -9.20 11.44
N LEU A 34 -8.25 -8.99 11.23
CA LEU A 34 -7.49 -9.67 10.18
C LEU A 34 -7.23 -11.14 10.54
N PRO A 35 -7.17 -12.04 9.55
CA PRO A 35 -6.62 -13.37 9.76
C PRO A 35 -5.13 -13.29 10.15
N GLU A 36 -4.61 -14.35 10.73
CA GLU A 36 -3.18 -14.48 10.96
C GLU A 36 -2.46 -14.66 9.60
N ILE A 37 -1.50 -13.80 9.32
CA ILE A 37 -0.74 -13.77 8.06
C ILE A 37 0.74 -13.98 8.36
N ASP A 38 1.31 -15.04 7.82
CA ASP A 38 2.76 -15.23 7.83
C ASP A 38 3.41 -14.55 6.63
N TYR A 39 3.78 -13.29 6.82
CA TYR A 39 4.45 -12.50 5.78
C TYR A 39 5.81 -13.06 5.37
N SER A 40 6.47 -13.83 6.25
CA SER A 40 7.78 -14.44 5.95
C SER A 40 7.69 -15.65 5.04
N ALA A 41 6.53 -16.28 4.95
CA ALA A 41 6.27 -17.44 4.08
C ALA A 41 5.93 -17.03 2.64
N ILE A 42 5.71 -15.75 2.37
CA ILE A 42 5.35 -15.29 1.03
C ILE A 42 6.58 -15.27 0.14
N ASN A 43 6.58 -16.13 -0.88
CA ASN A 43 7.71 -16.23 -1.80
C ASN A 43 7.70 -15.07 -2.81
N ILE A 44 8.59 -14.13 -2.65
CA ILE A 44 8.78 -13.00 -3.55
C ILE A 44 10.16 -13.11 -4.19
N LYS A 45 10.20 -12.94 -5.51
CA LYS A 45 11.46 -12.95 -6.26
C LYS A 45 12.31 -11.72 -5.85
N PRO A 46 13.57 -11.90 -5.44
CA PRO A 46 14.45 -10.78 -5.14
C PRO A 46 14.77 -9.96 -6.39
N ASP A 47 15.19 -8.72 -6.21
CA ASP A 47 15.59 -7.79 -7.27
C ASP A 47 14.50 -7.59 -8.35
N ASP A 48 13.24 -7.61 -7.94
CA ASP A 48 12.10 -7.41 -8.84
C ASP A 48 11.46 -6.02 -8.62
N ALA A 49 10.55 -5.66 -9.50
CA ALA A 49 9.76 -4.44 -9.34
C ALA A 49 8.85 -4.53 -8.10
N THR A 50 8.69 -3.43 -7.37
CA THR A 50 7.83 -3.45 -6.18
C THR A 50 6.36 -3.73 -6.55
N ARG A 51 5.90 -3.38 -7.78
CA ARG A 51 4.59 -3.83 -8.27
C ARG A 51 4.49 -5.35 -8.43
N SER A 52 5.60 -6.03 -8.80
CA SER A 52 5.64 -7.49 -8.91
C SER A 52 5.62 -8.15 -7.53
N ALA A 53 6.33 -7.58 -6.56
CA ALA A 53 6.25 -7.98 -5.17
C ALA A 53 4.81 -7.83 -4.63
N SER A 54 4.16 -6.70 -4.92
CA SER A 54 2.75 -6.47 -4.60
C SER A 54 1.82 -7.52 -5.23
N SER A 55 2.10 -7.95 -6.47
CA SER A 55 1.34 -9.03 -7.14
C SER A 55 1.43 -10.35 -6.39
N ALA A 56 2.63 -10.71 -5.91
CA ALA A 56 2.81 -11.91 -5.10
C ALA A 56 2.05 -11.83 -3.77
N MET A 57 2.09 -10.67 -3.11
CA MET A 57 1.30 -10.40 -1.90
C MET A 57 -0.19 -10.54 -2.14
N LEU A 58 -0.71 -9.91 -3.21
CA LEU A 58 -2.11 -9.99 -3.59
C LEU A 58 -2.54 -11.43 -3.91
N GLY A 59 -1.68 -12.21 -4.57
CA GLY A 59 -1.93 -13.64 -4.82
C GLY A 59 -2.03 -14.45 -3.52
N TYR A 60 -1.22 -14.14 -2.53
CA TYR A 60 -1.31 -14.76 -1.20
C TYR A 60 -2.59 -14.33 -0.47
N PHE A 61 -2.93 -13.03 -0.49
CA PHE A 61 -4.14 -12.53 0.17
C PHE A 61 -5.42 -13.08 -0.45
N ALA A 62 -5.44 -13.35 -1.74
CA ALA A 62 -6.57 -14.00 -2.41
C ALA A 62 -6.94 -15.36 -1.81
N GLU A 63 -5.96 -16.07 -1.25
CA GLU A 63 -6.15 -17.39 -0.62
C GLU A 63 -6.37 -17.30 0.90
N HIS A 64 -6.02 -16.17 1.55
CA HIS A 64 -5.99 -16.06 3.01
C HIS A 64 -6.86 -14.93 3.60
N VAL A 65 -7.27 -13.93 2.79
CA VAL A 65 -8.06 -12.78 3.23
C VAL A 65 -9.37 -12.75 2.45
N GLU A 66 -10.31 -13.58 2.87
CA GLU A 66 -11.55 -13.88 2.13
C GLU A 66 -12.44 -12.65 1.88
N ASN A 67 -12.40 -11.64 2.75
CA ASN A 67 -13.20 -10.42 2.61
C ASN A 67 -12.47 -9.29 1.87
N MET A 68 -11.36 -9.57 1.19
CA MET A 68 -10.71 -8.61 0.30
C MET A 68 -11.40 -8.59 -1.06
N VAL A 69 -11.61 -7.39 -1.59
CA VAL A 69 -12.10 -7.15 -2.96
C VAL A 69 -11.08 -6.25 -3.66
N VAL A 70 -10.56 -6.72 -4.79
CA VAL A 70 -9.57 -5.99 -5.59
C VAL A 70 -10.19 -5.52 -6.89
N SER A 71 -9.81 -4.34 -7.35
CA SER A 71 -10.24 -3.76 -8.62
C SER A 71 -9.08 -3.15 -9.38
N SER A 72 -9.22 -3.07 -10.69
CA SER A 72 -8.30 -2.35 -11.57
C SER A 72 -9.08 -1.53 -12.59
N ALA A 73 -8.46 -0.40 -13.01
CA ALA A 73 -8.97 0.45 -14.08
C ALA A 73 -8.57 -0.06 -15.47
N ASP A 74 -8.85 -1.36 -15.74
CA ASP A 74 -8.50 -2.07 -16.99
C ASP A 74 -6.99 -2.22 -17.24
N LEU A 75 -6.19 -2.23 -16.16
CA LEU A 75 -4.73 -2.26 -16.21
C LEU A 75 -4.13 -3.42 -15.39
N SER A 76 -4.93 -4.41 -14.98
CA SER A 76 -4.57 -5.41 -13.97
C SER A 76 -3.28 -6.17 -14.27
N ASN A 77 -2.98 -6.45 -15.53
CA ASN A 77 -1.73 -7.11 -15.94
C ASN A 77 -0.51 -6.19 -15.85
N SER A 78 -0.71 -4.87 -15.91
CA SER A 78 0.35 -3.86 -15.87
C SER A 78 0.53 -3.25 -14.47
N ASP A 79 -0.55 -2.93 -13.77
CA ASP A 79 -0.50 -2.49 -12.37
C ASP A 79 -0.25 -3.66 -11.41
N LYS A 80 -0.30 -4.90 -11.93
CA LYS A 80 -0.02 -6.15 -11.23
C LYS A 80 -1.05 -6.55 -10.18
N THR A 81 -2.26 -6.01 -10.23
CA THR A 81 -3.38 -6.50 -9.43
C THR A 81 -3.91 -7.85 -9.92
N ASP A 82 -3.53 -8.27 -11.13
CA ASP A 82 -3.83 -9.59 -11.70
C ASP A 82 -3.30 -10.77 -10.86
N GLY A 83 -2.34 -10.54 -9.96
CA GLY A 83 -1.90 -11.54 -8.99
C GLY A 83 -3.05 -12.04 -8.12
N PHE A 84 -3.96 -11.15 -7.74
CA PHE A 84 -5.20 -11.51 -7.03
C PHE A 84 -6.20 -12.21 -7.93
N LEU A 85 -6.43 -11.69 -9.14
CA LEU A 85 -7.37 -12.27 -10.10
C LEU A 85 -7.02 -13.72 -10.49
N LYS A 86 -5.73 -14.04 -10.61
CA LYS A 86 -5.26 -15.40 -10.94
C LYS A 86 -5.63 -16.46 -9.91
N LYS A 87 -5.95 -16.04 -8.69
CA LYS A 87 -6.31 -16.90 -7.56
C LYS A 87 -7.78 -16.83 -7.17
N THR A 88 -8.50 -15.87 -7.72
CA THR A 88 -9.93 -15.64 -7.50
C THR A 88 -10.67 -15.66 -8.84
N LYS A 89 -11.87 -15.08 -8.87
CA LYS A 89 -12.60 -14.83 -10.11
C LYS A 89 -13.21 -13.44 -10.12
N GLU A 90 -13.60 -13.01 -11.30
CA GLU A 90 -14.27 -11.74 -11.49
C GLU A 90 -15.66 -11.74 -10.85
N PHE A 91 -16.01 -10.60 -10.29
CA PHE A 91 -17.38 -10.28 -9.90
C PHE A 91 -18.19 -9.92 -11.14
N GLN A 92 -19.21 -10.72 -11.47
CA GLN A 92 -19.96 -10.58 -12.71
C GLN A 92 -21.47 -10.54 -12.46
N LYS A 93 -22.20 -10.03 -13.45
CA LYS A 93 -23.66 -10.06 -13.42
C LYS A 93 -24.18 -11.50 -13.35
N GLY A 94 -24.88 -11.82 -12.27
CA GLY A 94 -25.43 -13.16 -12.02
C GLY A 94 -24.46 -14.12 -11.30
N ASP A 95 -23.19 -13.72 -11.09
CA ASP A 95 -22.24 -14.42 -10.23
C ASP A 95 -21.52 -13.41 -9.32
N PHE A 96 -22.04 -13.24 -8.12
CA PHE A 96 -21.53 -12.32 -7.10
C PHE A 96 -20.54 -12.98 -6.14
N THR A 97 -20.03 -14.17 -6.46
CA THR A 97 -19.05 -14.88 -5.63
C THR A 97 -17.62 -14.54 -6.01
N GLY A 98 -17.41 -13.70 -7.04
CA GLY A 98 -16.11 -13.17 -7.42
C GLY A 98 -15.65 -12.07 -6.47
N GLN A 99 -14.33 -11.92 -6.37
CA GLN A 99 -13.66 -10.93 -5.50
C GLN A 99 -12.83 -9.92 -6.29
N PHE A 100 -12.78 -10.05 -7.61
CA PHE A 100 -12.12 -9.09 -8.49
C PHE A 100 -13.13 -8.29 -9.30
N PHE A 101 -13.12 -6.97 -9.14
CA PHE A 101 -14.04 -6.07 -9.82
C PHE A 101 -13.35 -5.36 -10.99
N GLN A 102 -13.76 -5.69 -12.22
CA GLN A 102 -13.29 -5.02 -13.43
C GLN A 102 -14.03 -3.68 -13.59
N ALA A 103 -13.35 -2.59 -13.22
CA ALA A 103 -13.97 -1.26 -13.24
C ALA A 103 -14.03 -0.63 -14.65
N GLY A 104 -13.25 -1.14 -15.59
CA GLY A 104 -12.98 -0.45 -16.87
C GLY A 104 -12.09 0.79 -16.66
N VAL A 105 -11.88 1.56 -17.73
CA VAL A 105 -11.10 2.82 -17.66
C VAL A 105 -11.95 3.90 -17.00
N ALA A 106 -12.12 3.80 -15.69
CA ALA A 106 -13.02 4.65 -14.91
C ALA A 106 -12.52 4.81 -13.45
N GLU A 107 -11.35 5.38 -13.27
CA GLU A 107 -10.63 5.49 -11.99
C GLU A 107 -11.46 6.17 -10.89
N LEU A 108 -12.15 7.27 -11.22
CA LEU A 108 -13.01 7.95 -10.25
C LEU A 108 -14.16 7.05 -9.78
N THR A 109 -14.84 6.39 -10.71
CA THR A 109 -15.95 5.50 -10.39
C THR A 109 -15.48 4.31 -9.56
N MET A 110 -14.36 3.70 -9.94
CA MET A 110 -13.71 2.62 -9.21
C MET A 110 -13.44 3.04 -7.75
N ALA A 111 -12.77 4.16 -7.55
CA ALA A 111 -12.45 4.66 -6.21
C ALA A 111 -13.70 5.01 -5.39
N CYS A 112 -14.74 5.57 -6.01
CA CYS A 112 -16.03 5.82 -5.33
C CYS A 112 -16.73 4.52 -4.92
N ILE A 113 -16.68 3.48 -5.74
CA ILE A 113 -17.22 2.15 -5.40
C ILE A 113 -16.46 1.57 -4.21
N MET A 114 -15.12 1.65 -4.19
CA MET A 114 -14.30 1.18 -3.07
C MET A 114 -14.65 1.95 -1.79
N ASN A 115 -14.88 3.26 -1.87
CA ASN A 115 -15.37 4.04 -0.73
C ASN A 115 -16.72 3.53 -0.22
N GLY A 116 -17.63 3.20 -1.13
CA GLY A 116 -18.95 2.63 -0.79
C GLY A 116 -18.82 1.28 -0.10
N MET A 117 -17.93 0.40 -0.57
CA MET A 117 -17.64 -0.89 0.07
C MET A 117 -17.07 -0.71 1.47
N ALA A 118 -16.09 0.20 1.64
CA ALA A 118 -15.52 0.50 2.95
C ALA A 118 -16.58 1.07 3.92
N LEU A 119 -17.48 1.94 3.45
CA LEU A 119 -18.60 2.47 4.25
C LEU A 119 -19.62 1.40 4.65
N HIS A 120 -19.87 0.44 3.79
CA HIS A 120 -20.72 -0.70 4.12
C HIS A 120 -20.12 -1.54 5.24
N GLY A 121 -18.79 -1.67 5.29
CA GLY A 121 -18.05 -2.48 6.25
C GLY A 121 -17.97 -3.95 5.88
N GLY A 122 -17.14 -4.69 6.61
CA GLY A 122 -16.94 -6.12 6.41
C GLY A 122 -16.07 -6.50 5.19
N ILE A 123 -15.63 -5.52 4.41
CA ILE A 123 -14.83 -5.70 3.18
C ILE A 123 -13.57 -4.86 3.27
N ILE A 124 -12.46 -5.38 2.78
CA ILE A 124 -11.19 -4.67 2.61
C ILE A 124 -11.06 -4.32 1.11
N PRO A 125 -11.42 -3.10 0.69
CA PRO A 125 -11.35 -2.71 -0.72
C PRO A 125 -9.95 -2.27 -1.12
N VAL A 126 -9.50 -2.76 -2.27
CA VAL A 126 -8.23 -2.44 -2.90
C VAL A 126 -8.49 -2.03 -4.35
N CYS A 127 -7.88 -0.94 -4.82
CA CYS A 127 -7.99 -0.56 -6.22
C CYS A 127 -6.66 -0.09 -6.80
N GLY A 128 -6.38 -0.56 -8.02
CA GLY A 128 -5.12 -0.34 -8.73
C GLY A 128 -5.28 0.45 -10.03
N THR A 129 -4.27 1.26 -10.31
CA THR A 129 -4.03 1.94 -11.59
C THR A 129 -2.58 2.41 -11.64
N PHE A 130 -2.18 3.13 -12.70
CA PHE A 130 -0.89 3.82 -12.75
C PHE A 130 -0.92 5.09 -11.89
N PHE A 131 0.21 5.44 -11.32
CA PHE A 131 0.28 6.55 -10.36
C PHE A 131 -0.14 7.89 -10.96
N VAL A 132 0.21 8.17 -12.23
CA VAL A 132 -0.23 9.39 -12.92
C VAL A 132 -1.76 9.52 -12.95
N PHE A 133 -2.49 8.40 -13.04
CA PHE A 133 -3.95 8.39 -13.08
C PHE A 133 -4.61 8.55 -11.70
N SER A 134 -3.82 8.66 -10.62
CA SER A 134 -4.33 9.11 -9.33
C SER A 134 -4.99 10.49 -9.42
N ASP A 135 -4.66 11.30 -10.42
CA ASP A 135 -5.32 12.58 -10.69
C ASP A 135 -6.83 12.41 -10.93
N TYR A 136 -7.23 11.36 -11.63
CA TYR A 136 -8.65 11.05 -11.85
C TYR A 136 -9.35 10.53 -10.59
N MET A 137 -8.59 9.95 -9.65
CA MET A 137 -9.11 9.42 -8.39
C MET A 137 -9.14 10.45 -7.27
N LYS A 138 -8.51 11.61 -7.44
CA LYS A 138 -8.26 12.60 -6.38
C LYS A 138 -9.50 13.01 -5.58
N PRO A 139 -10.68 13.31 -6.17
CA PRO A 139 -11.88 13.59 -5.39
C PRO A 139 -12.29 12.43 -4.49
N ALA A 140 -12.17 11.19 -4.97
CA ALA A 140 -12.57 10.00 -4.24
C ALA A 140 -11.62 9.70 -3.07
N PHE A 141 -10.29 9.69 -3.29
CA PHE A 141 -9.35 9.40 -2.20
C PHE A 141 -9.32 10.53 -1.16
N ARG A 142 -9.59 11.77 -1.56
CA ARG A 142 -9.82 12.86 -0.61
C ARG A 142 -11.03 12.60 0.28
N MET A 143 -12.11 12.07 -0.29
CA MET A 143 -13.30 11.67 0.49
C MET A 143 -13.02 10.48 1.40
N SER A 144 -12.22 9.49 0.96
CA SER A 144 -11.76 8.40 1.84
C SER A 144 -11.02 8.95 3.07
N ALA A 145 -10.11 9.90 2.85
CA ALA A 145 -9.36 10.55 3.91
C ALA A 145 -10.26 11.31 4.88
N LEU A 146 -11.23 12.09 4.36
CA LEU A 146 -12.18 12.84 5.16
C LEU A 146 -13.09 11.94 5.99
N MET A 147 -13.55 10.84 5.42
CA MET A 147 -14.40 9.85 6.06
C MET A 147 -13.63 8.80 6.88
N ARG A 148 -12.29 8.81 6.82
CA ARG A 148 -11.40 7.87 7.51
C ARG A 148 -11.68 6.41 7.12
N LEU A 149 -11.78 6.14 5.84
CA LEU A 149 -12.09 4.82 5.31
C LEU A 149 -10.82 4.00 5.11
N GLN A 150 -10.88 2.74 5.43
CA GLN A 150 -9.89 1.75 5.03
C GLN A 150 -10.07 1.43 3.54
N VAL A 151 -9.38 2.16 2.67
CA VAL A 151 -9.28 1.85 1.24
C VAL A 151 -7.80 1.80 0.88
N ILE A 152 -7.37 0.76 0.18
CA ILE A 152 -5.97 0.59 -0.24
C ILE A 152 -5.87 0.96 -1.72
N TYR A 153 -5.15 2.02 -2.01
CA TYR A 153 -4.82 2.48 -3.35
C TYR A 153 -3.48 1.92 -3.77
N VAL A 154 -3.45 1.13 -4.84
CA VAL A 154 -2.24 0.54 -5.41
C VAL A 154 -1.89 1.30 -6.68
N TRP A 155 -0.87 2.14 -6.61
CA TRP A 155 -0.44 2.98 -7.72
C TRP A 155 0.93 2.55 -8.21
N SER A 156 0.98 1.87 -9.36
CA SER A 156 2.23 1.46 -9.99
C SER A 156 2.77 2.55 -10.93
N HIS A 157 3.99 2.36 -11.47
CA HIS A 157 4.65 3.34 -12.34
C HIS A 157 4.97 4.63 -11.58
N ASP A 158 5.78 4.49 -10.52
CA ASP A 158 5.99 5.46 -9.44
C ASP A 158 6.77 6.71 -9.84
N ALA A 159 7.63 6.65 -10.87
CA ALA A 159 8.61 7.70 -11.12
C ALA A 159 9.14 7.69 -12.56
N PHE A 160 10.27 8.33 -12.76
CA PHE A 160 10.91 8.63 -14.04
C PHE A 160 11.36 7.41 -14.87
N ARG A 161 11.51 6.23 -14.28
CA ARG A 161 11.87 4.99 -14.99
C ARG A 161 10.66 4.22 -15.53
N VAL A 162 9.61 4.92 -15.92
CA VAL A 162 8.40 4.32 -16.50
C VAL A 162 8.68 3.71 -17.87
N GLY A 163 9.68 4.20 -18.59
CA GLY A 163 10.13 3.64 -19.87
C GLY A 163 9.36 4.20 -21.05
N GLU A 164 9.04 3.32 -22.02
CA GLU A 164 8.43 3.68 -23.30
C GLU A 164 6.98 4.20 -23.21
N ASP A 165 6.31 4.12 -22.10
CA ASP A 165 4.94 4.62 -21.92
C ASP A 165 4.84 6.15 -22.16
N GLY A 166 5.96 6.85 -22.01
CA GLY A 166 6.09 8.27 -22.39
C GLY A 166 5.52 9.26 -21.37
N PRO A 167 5.49 10.56 -21.71
CA PRO A 167 5.17 11.63 -20.76
C PRO A 167 3.73 11.61 -20.25
N THR A 168 2.79 10.99 -20.98
CA THR A 168 1.40 10.86 -20.54
C THR A 168 1.22 9.87 -19.37
N HIS A 169 2.24 9.06 -19.06
CA HIS A 169 2.22 8.04 -18.03
C HIS A 169 3.23 8.29 -16.91
N GLN A 170 4.00 9.37 -16.99
CA GLN A 170 5.03 9.71 -16.02
C GLN A 170 4.45 10.64 -14.95
N PRO A 171 4.38 10.20 -13.67
CA PRO A 171 3.99 11.06 -12.57
C PRO A 171 5.09 12.10 -12.30
N ILE A 172 4.71 13.35 -12.09
CA ILE A 172 5.60 14.46 -11.74
C ILE A 172 5.16 15.06 -10.40
N GLU A 173 3.98 15.70 -10.38
CA GLU A 173 3.44 16.36 -9.19
C GLU A 173 2.59 15.45 -8.30
N GLN A 174 2.22 14.25 -8.76
CA GLN A 174 1.31 13.34 -8.05
C GLN A 174 1.85 12.95 -6.68
N GLU A 175 3.17 12.70 -6.56
CA GLU A 175 3.76 12.36 -5.27
C GLU A 175 3.61 13.51 -4.26
N MET A 176 3.90 14.74 -4.67
CA MET A 176 3.74 15.92 -3.81
C MET A 176 2.28 16.12 -3.38
N GLN A 177 1.33 15.88 -4.28
CA GLN A 177 -0.10 15.97 -3.98
C GLN A 177 -0.55 14.95 -2.94
N VAL A 178 -0.06 13.70 -3.04
CA VAL A 178 -0.38 12.63 -2.10
C VAL A 178 0.33 12.85 -0.75
N ARG A 179 1.59 13.30 -0.76
CA ARG A 179 2.34 13.70 0.44
C ARG A 179 1.66 14.87 1.18
N LEU A 180 1.11 15.84 0.44
CA LEU A 180 0.32 16.90 1.06
C LEU A 180 -0.93 16.35 1.76
N MET A 181 -1.62 15.37 1.15
CA MET A 181 -2.76 14.70 1.79
C MET A 181 -2.33 13.95 3.05
N GLU A 182 -1.17 13.29 3.03
CA GLU A 182 -0.57 12.63 4.20
C GLU A 182 -0.31 13.64 5.34
N ALA A 183 0.23 14.81 5.01
CA ALA A 183 0.58 15.84 5.99
C ALA A 183 -0.64 16.51 6.67
N VAL A 184 -1.78 16.58 5.96
CA VAL A 184 -3.03 17.14 6.51
C VAL A 184 -3.53 16.27 7.66
N LYS A 185 -3.80 16.90 8.82
CA LYS A 185 -4.35 16.20 9.98
C LYS A 185 -5.86 16.08 9.88
N ASN A 186 -6.36 14.88 10.16
CA ASN A 186 -7.79 14.64 10.28
C ASN A 186 -8.33 15.16 11.64
N HIS A 187 -9.64 15.08 11.86
CA HIS A 187 -10.29 15.56 13.08
C HIS A 187 -9.89 14.80 14.37
N LYS A 188 -9.10 13.72 14.26
CA LYS A 188 -8.49 13.03 15.42
C LYS A 188 -7.02 13.40 15.61
N GLY A 189 -6.50 14.38 14.86
CA GLY A 189 -5.11 14.83 14.94
C GLY A 189 -4.10 13.87 14.30
N ARG A 190 -4.56 12.83 13.57
CA ARG A 190 -3.70 11.89 12.83
C ARG A 190 -3.53 12.35 11.38
N ASN A 191 -2.50 11.85 10.71
CA ASN A 191 -2.35 12.03 9.27
C ASN A 191 -3.61 11.53 8.54
N SER A 192 -4.04 12.25 7.50
CA SER A 192 -5.29 11.91 6.79
C SER A 192 -5.15 10.70 5.87
N MET A 193 -3.92 10.31 5.53
CA MET A 193 -3.59 9.18 4.67
C MET A 193 -2.27 8.55 5.13
N LEU A 194 -2.11 7.26 4.97
CA LEU A 194 -0.84 6.57 5.05
C LEU A 194 -0.27 6.44 3.64
N VAL A 195 0.89 7.03 3.39
CA VAL A 195 1.55 6.98 2.08
C VAL A 195 2.83 6.18 2.20
N LEU A 196 2.95 5.12 1.39
CA LEU A 196 4.08 4.20 1.42
C LEU A 196 4.65 4.05 0.00
N ARG A 197 5.93 4.36 -0.15
CA ARG A 197 6.69 4.17 -1.38
C ARG A 197 7.90 3.27 -1.08
N PRO A 198 7.70 1.95 -1.12
CA PRO A 198 8.73 0.98 -0.75
C PRO A 198 9.86 0.93 -1.78
N ALA A 199 11.10 0.73 -1.28
CA ALA A 199 12.30 0.74 -2.09
C ALA A 199 12.62 -0.63 -2.71
N ASP A 200 12.17 -1.72 -2.10
CA ASP A 200 12.42 -3.08 -2.56
C ASP A 200 11.29 -4.05 -2.19
N VAL A 201 11.48 -5.32 -2.45
CA VAL A 201 10.47 -6.36 -2.21
C VAL A 201 10.17 -6.57 -0.72
N ASP A 202 11.17 -6.42 0.15
CA ASP A 202 11.00 -6.60 1.59
C ASP A 202 10.25 -5.43 2.21
N GLU A 203 10.59 -4.19 1.83
CA GLU A 203 9.81 -3.01 2.21
C GLU A 203 8.38 -3.09 1.68
N THR A 204 8.17 -3.65 0.47
CA THR A 204 6.83 -3.86 -0.10
C THR A 204 6.01 -4.82 0.75
N THR A 205 6.62 -5.88 1.27
CA THR A 205 5.97 -6.82 2.18
C THR A 205 5.51 -6.13 3.46
N VAL A 206 6.38 -5.32 4.06
CA VAL A 206 6.03 -4.54 5.26
C VAL A 206 4.97 -3.48 4.95
N ALA A 207 5.05 -2.83 3.79
CA ALA A 207 4.07 -1.83 3.36
C ALA A 207 2.66 -2.44 3.22
N TRP A 208 2.54 -3.64 2.68
CA TRP A 208 1.26 -4.37 2.62
C TRP A 208 0.73 -4.75 4.00
N LYS A 209 1.62 -5.22 4.90
CA LYS A 209 1.24 -5.45 6.30
C LYS A 209 0.64 -4.19 6.92
N MET A 210 1.34 -3.06 6.77
CA MET A 210 0.87 -1.77 7.30
C MET A 210 -0.45 -1.33 6.67
N ALA A 211 -0.63 -1.56 5.36
CA ALA A 211 -1.86 -1.21 4.64
C ALA A 211 -3.07 -1.99 5.16
N LEU A 212 -2.93 -3.28 5.43
CA LEU A 212 -3.99 -4.10 6.01
C LEU A 212 -4.32 -3.70 7.45
N GLU A 213 -3.31 -3.37 8.25
CA GLU A 213 -3.46 -2.96 9.64
C GLU A 213 -4.00 -1.53 9.81
N ASN A 214 -3.93 -0.69 8.77
CA ASN A 214 -4.40 0.68 8.81
C ASN A 214 -5.91 0.77 8.58
N CYS A 215 -6.69 0.62 9.64
CA CYS A 215 -8.15 0.67 9.59
C CYS A 215 -8.76 2.08 9.70
N ASP A 216 -7.95 3.11 9.98
CA ASP A 216 -8.44 4.45 10.36
C ASP A 216 -8.31 5.50 9.25
N THR A 217 -7.56 5.21 8.18
CA THR A 217 -7.32 6.13 7.07
C THR A 217 -7.06 5.34 5.78
N PRO A 218 -7.22 5.94 4.60
CA PRO A 218 -6.80 5.27 3.37
C PRO A 218 -5.28 5.10 3.33
N THR A 219 -4.83 4.06 2.63
CA THR A 219 -3.41 3.80 2.38
C THR A 219 -3.11 3.91 0.89
N ALA A 220 -2.03 4.61 0.55
CA ALA A 220 -1.46 4.63 -0.80
C ALA A 220 -0.17 3.80 -0.83
N LEU A 221 -0.11 2.84 -1.73
CA LEU A 221 1.09 2.08 -2.08
C LEU A 221 1.58 2.58 -3.44
N ILE A 222 2.73 3.26 -3.47
CA ILE A 222 3.34 3.80 -4.69
C ILE A 222 4.48 2.87 -5.10
N LEU A 223 4.30 2.18 -6.24
CA LEU A 223 5.10 1.03 -6.63
C LEU A 223 5.85 1.25 -7.94
N SER A 224 7.09 0.77 -8.01
CA SER A 224 7.93 0.87 -9.20
C SER A 224 7.43 -0.03 -10.35
N ARG A 225 7.59 0.45 -11.59
CA ARG A 225 7.44 -0.37 -12.80
C ARG A 225 8.69 -1.19 -13.09
N GLN A 226 9.84 -0.55 -12.99
CA GLN A 226 11.14 -1.16 -13.21
C GLN A 226 11.54 -2.04 -12.03
N ASN A 227 12.40 -3.01 -12.30
CA ASN A 227 13.05 -3.78 -11.25
C ASN A 227 13.94 -2.87 -10.40
N VAL A 228 13.98 -3.15 -9.12
CA VAL A 228 14.84 -2.50 -8.13
C VAL A 228 15.68 -3.55 -7.43
N LYS A 229 16.94 -3.21 -7.11
CA LYS A 229 17.79 -4.10 -6.34
C LYS A 229 17.31 -4.15 -4.89
N ASN A 230 17.37 -5.32 -4.28
CA ASN A 230 17.17 -5.41 -2.84
C ASN A 230 18.19 -4.57 -2.11
N LEU A 231 17.75 -3.91 -1.06
CA LEU A 231 18.62 -3.12 -0.21
C LEU A 231 19.58 -4.03 0.57
N PRO A 232 20.80 -3.58 0.86
CA PRO A 232 21.75 -4.38 1.64
C PRO A 232 21.21 -4.64 3.04
N ARG A 233 21.23 -5.90 3.44
CA ARG A 233 20.83 -6.35 4.78
C ARG A 233 21.82 -7.37 5.30
N THR A 234 22.02 -7.36 6.62
CA THR A 234 23.05 -8.19 7.28
C THR A 234 22.47 -9.44 7.93
N GLY A 235 21.17 -9.46 8.16
CA GLY A 235 20.46 -10.53 8.85
C GLY A 235 19.18 -10.97 8.15
N ASN A 236 18.11 -11.11 8.91
CA ASN A 236 16.80 -11.42 8.35
C ASN A 236 16.22 -10.21 7.63
N ALA A 237 16.07 -10.30 6.30
CA ALA A 237 15.68 -9.20 5.45
C ALA A 237 14.32 -8.58 5.84
N TYR A 238 13.32 -9.42 6.14
CA TYR A 238 12.01 -8.97 6.59
C TYR A 238 12.09 -8.21 7.93
N GLN A 239 12.88 -8.72 8.88
CA GLN A 239 13.02 -8.09 10.20
C GLN A 239 13.70 -6.71 10.11
N GLU A 240 14.71 -6.57 9.26
CA GLU A 240 15.38 -5.29 9.03
C GLU A 240 14.45 -4.31 8.28
N ALA A 241 13.66 -4.82 7.30
CA ALA A 241 12.67 -4.02 6.59
C ALA A 241 11.52 -3.50 7.49
N LEU A 242 11.32 -4.06 8.69
CA LEU A 242 10.37 -3.51 9.67
C LEU A 242 10.69 -2.06 10.07
N GLY A 243 11.88 -1.55 9.77
CA GLY A 243 12.19 -0.13 9.83
C GLY A 243 11.19 0.74 9.06
N THR A 244 10.58 0.22 7.99
CA THR A 244 9.48 0.85 7.24
C THR A 244 8.33 1.30 8.16
N THR A 245 8.05 0.57 9.24
CA THR A 245 6.99 0.92 10.20
C THR A 245 7.23 2.22 10.95
N LYS A 246 8.46 2.75 10.90
CA LYS A 246 8.84 4.04 11.46
C LYS A 246 8.80 5.19 10.46
N GLY A 247 8.57 4.87 9.18
CA GLY A 247 8.52 5.83 8.09
C GLY A 247 9.86 6.18 7.48
N ALA A 248 10.96 6.03 8.23
CA ALA A 248 12.33 6.10 7.74
C ALA A 248 13.24 5.25 8.62
N TYR A 249 14.34 4.74 8.05
CA TYR A 249 15.35 4.00 8.79
C TYR A 249 16.69 4.00 8.04
N VAL A 250 17.77 3.73 8.77
CA VAL A 250 19.12 3.64 8.19
C VAL A 250 19.26 2.28 7.50
N VAL A 251 19.54 2.31 6.20
CA VAL A 251 19.81 1.14 5.36
C VAL A 251 21.27 0.73 5.44
N LYS A 252 22.16 1.73 5.45
CA LYS A 252 23.61 1.56 5.58
C LYS A 252 24.17 2.67 6.42
N ASP A 253 24.98 2.32 7.40
CA ASP A 253 25.71 3.26 8.25
C ASP A 253 27.22 3.14 8.07
N VAL A 254 27.95 4.05 8.67
CA VAL A 254 29.42 4.10 8.70
C VAL A 254 29.94 4.12 10.12
N GLU A 255 31.17 3.69 10.32
CA GLU A 255 31.84 3.86 11.62
C GLU A 255 32.12 5.35 11.88
N GLY A 256 31.65 5.84 13.02
CA GLY A 256 31.80 7.24 13.43
C GLY A 256 30.76 8.16 12.83
N THR A 257 31.15 9.40 12.57
CA THR A 257 30.26 10.41 11.98
C THR A 257 30.29 10.31 10.45
N PRO A 258 29.15 10.20 9.76
CA PRO A 258 29.12 10.26 8.30
C PRO A 258 29.52 11.67 7.81
N ASP A 259 30.18 11.72 6.65
CA ASP A 259 30.47 13.00 5.97
C ASP A 259 29.21 13.57 5.31
N ILE A 260 28.29 12.68 4.90
CA ILE A 260 27.02 13.02 4.27
C ILE A 260 25.95 11.97 4.60
N ILE A 261 24.70 12.41 4.67
CA ILE A 261 23.53 11.55 4.77
C ILE A 261 22.77 11.61 3.44
N LEU A 262 22.64 10.48 2.76
CA LEU A 262 21.90 10.33 1.52
C LEU A 262 20.52 9.77 1.83
N ILE A 263 19.47 10.50 1.45
CA ILE A 263 18.08 10.19 1.79
C ILE A 263 17.28 10.05 0.52
N ALA A 264 16.54 8.95 0.38
CA ALA A 264 15.61 8.75 -0.73
C ALA A 264 14.39 7.91 -0.30
N SER A 265 13.40 7.84 -1.19
CA SER A 265 12.19 7.05 -1.08
C SER A 265 12.05 6.15 -2.30
N GLY A 266 11.48 4.97 -2.15
CA GLY A 266 11.16 4.09 -3.27
C GLY A 266 12.37 3.68 -4.10
N SER A 267 12.19 3.63 -5.41
CA SER A 267 13.18 3.12 -6.36
C SER A 267 14.53 3.86 -6.36
N GLU A 268 14.59 5.08 -5.84
CA GLU A 268 15.80 5.89 -5.79
C GLU A 268 16.77 5.44 -4.68
N VAL A 269 16.31 4.72 -3.66
CA VAL A 269 17.17 4.24 -2.56
C VAL A 269 18.27 3.31 -3.08
N SER A 270 17.96 2.41 -4.00
CA SER A 270 18.95 1.52 -4.61
C SER A 270 20.00 2.31 -5.42
N THR A 271 19.61 3.44 -6.01
CA THR A 271 20.55 4.36 -6.69
C THR A 271 21.52 5.01 -5.70
N LEU A 272 21.06 5.36 -4.50
CA LEU A 272 21.94 5.88 -3.44
C LEU A 272 22.93 4.82 -2.95
N VAL A 273 22.48 3.56 -2.82
CA VAL A 273 23.38 2.44 -2.46
C VAL A 273 24.48 2.25 -3.51
N ASP A 274 24.14 2.32 -4.80
CA ASP A 274 25.13 2.24 -5.88
C ASP A 274 26.08 3.47 -5.87
N ALA A 275 25.55 4.67 -5.59
CA ALA A 275 26.33 5.90 -5.53
C ALA A 275 27.31 5.94 -4.36
N ASP A 276 26.96 5.34 -3.22
CA ASP A 276 27.84 5.27 -2.03
C ASP A 276 29.17 4.58 -2.33
N ALA A 277 29.12 3.45 -3.06
CA ALA A 277 30.35 2.76 -3.47
C ALA A 277 31.28 3.65 -4.31
N LEU A 278 30.69 4.44 -5.22
CA LEU A 278 31.44 5.39 -6.07
C LEU A 278 31.99 6.59 -5.26
N LEU A 279 31.22 7.09 -4.30
CA LEU A 279 31.65 8.18 -3.41
C LEU A 279 32.83 7.75 -2.55
N ALA A 280 32.77 6.56 -1.97
CA ALA A 280 33.85 5.99 -1.19
C ALA A 280 35.11 5.79 -2.04
N GLU A 281 35.00 5.21 -3.23
CA GLU A 281 36.13 4.92 -4.13
C GLU A 281 36.78 6.20 -4.68
N ARG A 282 35.95 7.16 -5.17
CA ARG A 282 36.46 8.33 -5.91
C ARG A 282 36.81 9.53 -5.03
N ALA A 283 36.16 9.66 -3.87
CA ALA A 283 36.28 10.84 -3.03
C ALA A 283 36.59 10.54 -1.56
N GLY A 284 36.60 9.26 -1.17
CA GLY A 284 36.81 8.86 0.25
C GLY A 284 35.70 9.29 1.18
N VAL A 285 34.51 9.61 0.62
CA VAL A 285 33.37 10.12 1.39
C VAL A 285 32.63 8.95 2.07
N LYS A 286 32.36 9.11 3.36
CA LYS A 286 31.60 8.19 4.19
C LYS A 286 30.14 8.61 4.21
N ALA A 287 29.26 7.84 3.55
CA ALA A 287 27.85 8.18 3.48
C ALA A 287 26.97 7.25 4.33
N ARG A 288 26.08 7.84 5.12
CA ARG A 288 24.92 7.12 5.68
C ARG A 288 23.80 7.11 4.63
N ILE A 289 23.15 5.98 4.44
CA ILE A 289 22.00 5.83 3.52
C ILE A 289 20.74 5.59 4.32
N VAL A 290 19.72 6.39 4.02
CA VAL A 290 18.41 6.36 4.68
C VAL A 290 17.32 6.10 3.66
N SER A 291 16.50 5.08 3.90
CA SER A 291 15.23 4.87 3.19
C SER A 291 14.10 5.58 3.94
N VAL A 292 13.27 6.32 3.20
CA VAL A 292 12.10 7.04 3.71
C VAL A 292 10.84 6.58 2.98
N PRO A 293 10.35 5.37 3.25
CA PRO A 293 9.13 4.88 2.62
C PRO A 293 7.87 5.69 2.96
N SER A 294 7.84 6.42 4.09
CA SER A 294 6.70 7.27 4.48
C SER A 294 7.16 8.51 5.24
N GLU A 295 7.13 9.67 4.59
CA GLU A 295 7.54 10.93 5.19
C GLU A 295 6.64 11.35 6.36
N GLY A 296 5.32 11.29 6.17
CA GLY A 296 4.39 11.71 7.20
C GLY A 296 4.44 10.83 8.44
N LEU A 297 4.72 9.54 8.28
CA LEU A 297 4.93 8.64 9.39
C LEU A 297 6.26 8.94 10.10
N PHE A 298 7.33 9.21 9.36
CA PHE A 298 8.63 9.58 9.91
C PHE A 298 8.54 10.88 10.73
N PHE A 299 7.94 11.93 10.19
CA PHE A 299 7.77 13.19 10.92
C PHE A 299 6.80 13.10 12.11
N SER A 300 6.05 12.00 12.22
CA SER A 300 5.21 11.71 13.39
C SER A 300 5.96 10.98 14.51
N GLN A 301 7.22 10.57 14.29
CA GLN A 301 8.05 9.92 15.29
C GLN A 301 8.55 10.92 16.36
N PRO A 302 8.98 10.43 17.53
CA PRO A 302 9.65 11.28 18.53
C PRO A 302 10.90 11.95 17.94
N GLN A 303 11.17 13.19 18.37
CA GLN A 303 12.35 13.94 17.89
C GLN A 303 13.67 13.22 18.10
N SER A 304 13.79 12.43 19.17
CA SER A 304 14.98 11.61 19.41
C SER A 304 15.20 10.56 18.32
N TYR A 305 14.13 9.95 17.81
CA TYR A 305 14.22 9.02 16.68
C TYR A 305 14.58 9.75 15.39
N ILE A 306 13.89 10.86 15.09
CA ILE A 306 14.17 11.65 13.88
C ILE A 306 15.65 12.04 13.85
N ARG A 307 16.17 12.59 14.93
CA ARG A 307 17.58 12.96 15.04
C ARG A 307 18.54 11.76 14.89
N SER A 308 18.21 10.60 15.44
CA SER A 308 19.07 9.41 15.28
C SER A 308 19.20 8.94 13.83
N ILE A 309 18.28 9.36 12.95
CA ILE A 309 18.30 9.01 11.53
C ILE A 309 19.04 10.08 10.70
N ILE A 310 18.82 11.38 10.98
CA ILE A 310 19.24 12.48 10.11
C ILE A 310 20.29 13.43 10.73
N ASP A 311 20.78 13.16 11.94
CA ASP A 311 21.85 13.95 12.60
C ASP A 311 23.19 13.21 12.60
#